data_7097402a1ab31258fa9cf306601a5c1d
#
_entry.id   7097402a1ab31258fa9cf306601a5c1d
#
_cell.length_a   1.000
_cell.length_b   1.000
_cell.length_c   1.000
_cell.angle_alpha   90.00
_cell.angle_beta   90.00
_cell.angle_gamma   90.00
#
_symmetry.space_group_name_H-M   'P 1'
#
loop_
_entity.id
_entity.type
_entity.pdbx_description
1 polymer ?
#
loop_
_entity_poly.entity_id
_entity_poly.type
_entity_poly.pdbx_seq_one_letter_code
_entity_poly.pdbx_strand_id
1 'polypeptide(L)'
;MSFYKNKQNHKIAYKSLRGRGPGIIFIHGLNSDMNGAKALTVERYARKNKLNFIRFDCRGHGKSEGKFEDFTISDWRKDILDIIDNIAKGPQILIGSSMGGWLMMLAAKARPKRIKGMIGLAAAPDFGKDLYNSLNKKNKREIYSKGITKYSSYGFSYYLTKKFFIEAEKNRVLQKPFRFIKPLILIHGLKDKVVNEDVPRKILKKVTGKNVNIIYLKESDHRLSSETDLKIIKQSIEYIKN
;
A
#
# COMPACT_ATOMS: atom_id res chain seq x y z
N MET A 1 -17.23 10.95 -6.22
CA MET A 1 -16.17 11.01 -5.21
C MET A 1 -16.84 11.35 -3.90
N SER A 2 -16.50 10.66 -2.83
CA SER A 2 -17.05 10.87 -1.49
C SER A 2 -15.94 11.21 -0.53
N PHE A 3 -16.29 11.79 0.62
CA PHE A 3 -15.34 12.12 1.68
C PHE A 3 -15.82 11.47 2.98
N TYR A 4 -14.88 10.88 3.71
CA TYR A 4 -15.06 10.41 5.09
C TYR A 4 -14.29 11.35 6.01
N LYS A 5 -14.92 11.82 7.07
CA LYS A 5 -14.29 12.64 8.09
C LYS A 5 -13.81 11.73 9.22
N ASN A 6 -12.51 11.63 9.41
CA ASN A 6 -11.96 10.77 10.44
C ASN A 6 -12.06 11.39 11.85
N LYS A 7 -11.73 10.62 12.88
CA LYS A 7 -11.79 11.08 14.28
C LYS A 7 -10.89 12.29 14.57
N GLN A 8 -9.90 12.57 13.74
CA GLN A 8 -9.00 13.73 13.84
C GLN A 8 -9.49 14.91 12.99
N ASN A 9 -10.73 14.83 12.48
CA ASN A 9 -11.40 15.86 11.70
C ASN A 9 -10.84 16.08 10.29
N HIS A 10 -9.96 15.19 9.76
CA HIS A 10 -9.47 15.27 8.38
C HIS A 10 -10.41 14.57 7.40
N LYS A 11 -10.55 15.15 6.21
CA LYS A 11 -11.32 14.58 5.10
C LYS A 11 -10.47 13.59 4.31
N ILE A 12 -10.92 12.34 4.24
CA ILE A 12 -10.36 11.26 3.43
C ILE A 12 -11.20 11.11 2.18
N ALA A 13 -10.61 11.34 1.01
CA ALA A 13 -11.27 11.15 -0.27
C ALA A 13 -11.31 9.67 -0.65
N TYR A 14 -12.46 9.17 -1.09
CA TYR A 14 -12.60 7.80 -1.55
C TYR A 14 -13.63 7.65 -2.66
N LYS A 15 -13.55 6.54 -3.38
CA LYS A 15 -14.61 6.04 -4.27
C LYS A 15 -14.94 4.62 -3.87
N SER A 16 -16.24 4.28 -3.91
CA SER A 16 -16.72 2.94 -3.59
C SER A 16 -17.70 2.45 -4.65
N LEU A 17 -17.70 1.13 -4.85
CA LEU A 17 -18.72 0.40 -5.59
C LEU A 17 -19.41 -0.54 -4.61
N ARG A 18 -20.72 -0.60 -4.67
CA ARG A 18 -21.53 -1.61 -3.98
C ARG A 18 -21.67 -2.82 -4.88
N GLY A 19 -21.52 -4.00 -4.29
CA GLY A 19 -21.61 -5.27 -4.98
C GLY A 19 -21.87 -6.41 -4.01
N ARG A 20 -21.49 -7.63 -4.38
CA ARG A 20 -21.65 -8.85 -3.58
C ARG A 20 -20.30 -9.45 -3.21
N GLY A 21 -20.30 -10.42 -2.27
CA GLY A 21 -19.09 -11.15 -1.87
C GLY A 21 -18.10 -10.32 -1.07
N PRO A 22 -16.83 -10.77 -0.97
CA PRO A 22 -15.78 -10.04 -0.27
C PRO A 22 -15.51 -8.72 -0.99
N GLY A 23 -15.26 -7.67 -0.21
CA GLY A 23 -14.87 -6.38 -0.76
C GLY A 23 -13.40 -6.37 -1.19
N ILE A 24 -13.05 -5.41 -2.03
CA ILE A 24 -11.67 -5.14 -2.43
C ILE A 24 -11.32 -3.73 -2.01
N ILE A 25 -10.20 -3.55 -1.30
CA ILE A 25 -9.67 -2.22 -0.97
C ILE A 25 -8.32 -2.06 -1.68
N PHE A 26 -8.20 -1.04 -2.54
CA PHE A 26 -6.94 -0.68 -3.18
C PHE A 26 -6.23 0.42 -2.41
N ILE A 27 -4.94 0.21 -2.09
CA ILE A 27 -4.09 1.10 -1.31
C ILE A 27 -2.92 1.53 -2.19
N HIS A 28 -2.83 2.84 -2.48
CA HIS A 28 -1.81 3.41 -3.35
C HIS A 28 -0.42 3.47 -2.70
N GLY A 29 0.60 3.78 -3.49
CA GLY A 29 1.99 3.95 -3.05
C GLY A 29 2.30 5.34 -2.51
N LEU A 30 3.54 5.53 -2.04
CA LEU A 30 4.05 6.82 -1.59
C LEU A 30 4.00 7.84 -2.74
N ASN A 31 3.59 9.07 -2.44
CA ASN A 31 3.46 10.16 -3.39
C ASN A 31 2.64 9.80 -4.66
N SER A 32 1.60 8.98 -4.47
CA SER A 32 0.65 8.54 -5.50
C SER A 32 -0.77 8.85 -5.04
N ASP A 33 -1.75 8.45 -5.83
CA ASP A 33 -3.16 8.64 -5.50
C ASP A 33 -4.02 7.43 -5.90
N MET A 34 -5.31 7.51 -5.60
CA MET A 34 -6.29 6.46 -5.90
C MET A 34 -6.66 6.35 -7.39
N ASN A 35 -6.13 7.21 -8.29
CA ASN A 35 -6.48 7.23 -9.72
C ASN A 35 -5.43 6.58 -10.63
N GLY A 36 -4.40 5.96 -10.05
CA GLY A 36 -3.39 5.24 -10.82
C GLY A 36 -3.98 4.08 -11.64
N ALA A 37 -3.31 3.71 -12.74
CA ALA A 37 -3.76 2.70 -13.72
C ALA A 37 -4.20 1.37 -13.06
N LYS A 38 -3.45 0.90 -12.07
CA LYS A 38 -3.77 -0.33 -11.30
C LYS A 38 -5.11 -0.20 -10.56
N ALA A 39 -5.30 0.91 -9.83
CA ALA A 39 -6.52 1.16 -9.06
C ALA A 39 -7.76 1.23 -9.97
N LEU A 40 -7.64 1.93 -11.10
CA LEU A 40 -8.71 2.05 -12.10
C LEU A 40 -9.01 0.72 -12.80
N THR A 41 -7.99 -0.10 -13.03
CA THR A 41 -8.20 -1.44 -13.61
C THR A 41 -8.91 -2.37 -12.63
N VAL A 42 -8.54 -2.35 -11.35
CA VAL A 42 -9.24 -3.13 -10.32
C VAL A 42 -10.68 -2.61 -10.14
N GLU A 43 -10.92 -1.30 -10.21
CA GLU A 43 -12.29 -0.75 -10.19
C GLU A 43 -13.13 -1.26 -11.36
N ARG A 44 -12.61 -1.22 -12.60
CA ARG A 44 -13.32 -1.75 -13.79
C ARG A 44 -13.62 -3.23 -13.65
N TYR A 45 -12.64 -4.01 -13.16
CA TYR A 45 -12.82 -5.43 -12.88
C TYR A 45 -13.93 -5.66 -11.83
N ALA A 46 -13.88 -4.94 -10.70
CA ALA A 46 -14.88 -5.06 -9.64
C ALA A 46 -16.28 -4.68 -10.13
N ARG A 47 -16.40 -3.64 -10.93
CA ARG A 47 -17.67 -3.20 -11.56
C ARG A 47 -18.25 -4.29 -12.47
N LYS A 48 -17.42 -4.85 -13.37
CA LYS A 48 -17.83 -5.93 -14.29
C LYS A 48 -18.32 -7.17 -13.53
N ASN A 49 -17.67 -7.50 -12.42
CA ASN A 49 -17.97 -8.69 -11.61
C ASN A 49 -18.93 -8.39 -10.44
N LYS A 50 -19.53 -7.20 -10.38
CA LYS A 50 -20.48 -6.78 -9.34
C LYS A 50 -19.93 -6.98 -7.91
N LEU A 51 -18.62 -6.69 -7.68
CA LEU A 51 -17.94 -6.82 -6.40
C LEU A 51 -17.99 -5.49 -5.62
N ASN A 52 -17.95 -5.59 -4.29
CA ASN A 52 -17.67 -4.43 -3.45
C ASN A 52 -16.24 -3.96 -3.71
N PHE A 53 -16.04 -2.66 -3.88
CA PHE A 53 -14.72 -2.09 -4.13
C PHE A 53 -14.57 -0.72 -3.48
N ILE A 54 -13.39 -0.44 -2.92
CA ILE A 54 -13.02 0.87 -2.39
C ILE A 54 -11.60 1.20 -2.85
N ARG A 55 -11.39 2.44 -3.29
CA ARG A 55 -10.09 3.08 -3.42
C ARG A 55 -10.15 4.45 -2.74
N PHE A 56 -9.09 4.86 -2.11
CA PHE A 56 -9.03 6.08 -1.32
C PHE A 56 -7.65 6.72 -1.41
N ASP A 57 -7.57 7.99 -1.09
CA ASP A 57 -6.31 8.71 -0.91
C ASP A 57 -5.98 8.77 0.58
N CYS A 58 -4.77 8.37 0.95
CA CYS A 58 -4.26 8.63 2.31
C CYS A 58 -4.14 10.15 2.54
N ARG A 59 -4.22 10.61 3.79
CA ARG A 59 -3.98 12.03 4.13
C ARG A 59 -2.70 12.56 3.49
N GLY A 60 -2.73 13.79 3.02
CA GLY A 60 -1.61 14.41 2.32
C GLY A 60 -1.35 13.88 0.90
N HIS A 61 -2.26 13.04 0.36
CA HIS A 61 -2.20 12.51 -1.00
C HIS A 61 -3.49 12.83 -1.76
N GLY A 62 -3.37 12.97 -3.08
CA GLY A 62 -4.48 13.10 -4.01
C GLY A 62 -5.48 14.20 -3.63
N LYS A 63 -6.71 13.81 -3.27
CA LYS A 63 -7.81 14.70 -2.87
C LYS A 63 -8.12 14.67 -1.37
N SER A 64 -7.36 13.88 -0.59
CA SER A 64 -7.45 13.90 0.86
C SER A 64 -6.77 15.12 1.45
N GLU A 65 -7.22 15.54 2.63
CA GLU A 65 -6.79 16.77 3.28
C GLU A 65 -5.36 16.70 3.82
N GLY A 66 -4.72 17.87 3.94
CA GLY A 66 -3.40 18.08 4.52
C GLY A 66 -2.26 18.02 3.50
N LYS A 67 -1.04 18.32 3.95
CA LYS A 67 0.17 18.21 3.15
C LYS A 67 0.88 16.90 3.44
N PHE A 68 1.60 16.38 2.45
CA PHE A 68 2.32 15.10 2.58
C PHE A 68 3.24 15.04 3.81
N GLU A 69 3.98 16.11 4.04
CA GLU A 69 4.95 16.23 5.14
C GLU A 69 4.33 16.25 6.54
N ASP A 70 3.03 16.51 6.66
CA ASP A 70 2.32 16.51 7.95
C ASP A 70 2.08 15.10 8.49
N PHE A 71 2.14 14.08 7.62
CA PHE A 71 1.72 12.72 7.93
C PHE A 71 2.83 11.68 7.81
N THR A 72 2.58 10.53 8.39
CA THR A 72 3.53 9.42 8.51
C THR A 72 2.86 8.08 8.25
N ILE A 73 3.65 7.01 8.25
CA ILE A 73 3.15 5.62 8.17
C ILE A 73 2.08 5.33 9.23
N SER A 74 2.24 5.88 10.45
CA SER A 74 1.24 5.72 11.51
C SER A 74 -0.11 6.36 11.18
N ASP A 75 -0.08 7.51 10.53
CA ASP A 75 -1.28 8.24 10.13
C ASP A 75 -1.98 7.53 8.96
N TRP A 76 -1.24 7.14 7.92
CA TRP A 76 -1.78 6.38 6.77
C TRP A 76 -2.29 5.00 7.17
N ARG A 77 -1.67 4.35 8.18
CA ARG A 77 -2.23 3.15 8.80
C ARG A 77 -3.60 3.43 9.42
N LYS A 78 -3.79 4.56 10.11
CA LYS A 78 -5.10 4.92 10.66
C LYS A 78 -6.12 5.15 9.55
N ASP A 79 -5.73 5.80 8.45
CA ASP A 79 -6.63 6.05 7.33
C ASP A 79 -7.19 4.75 6.74
N ILE A 80 -6.34 3.74 6.50
CA ILE A 80 -6.85 2.44 6.04
C ILE A 80 -7.73 1.74 7.09
N LEU A 81 -7.40 1.84 8.37
CA LEU A 81 -8.24 1.26 9.43
C LEU A 81 -9.60 1.95 9.49
N ASP A 82 -9.65 3.27 9.33
CA ASP A 82 -10.90 4.02 9.24
C ASP A 82 -11.74 3.59 8.03
N ILE A 83 -11.13 3.37 6.87
CA ILE A 83 -11.82 2.83 5.69
C ILE A 83 -12.38 1.43 5.96
N ILE A 84 -11.60 0.55 6.59
CA ILE A 84 -12.04 -0.82 6.91
C ILE A 84 -13.18 -0.81 7.93
N ASP A 85 -13.11 0.02 8.95
CA ASP A 85 -14.02 0.00 10.06
C ASP A 85 -15.34 0.74 9.78
N ASN A 86 -15.28 1.84 8.99
CA ASN A 86 -16.44 2.73 8.83
C ASN A 86 -17.06 2.72 7.42
N ILE A 87 -16.31 2.32 6.38
CA ILE A 87 -16.79 2.36 5.00
C ILE A 87 -16.98 0.96 4.41
N ALA A 88 -15.99 0.07 4.62
CA ALA A 88 -16.02 -1.27 4.06
C ALA A 88 -16.97 -2.19 4.84
N LYS A 89 -17.71 -3.03 4.12
CA LYS A 89 -18.60 -4.04 4.72
C LYS A 89 -18.04 -5.45 4.51
N GLY A 90 -18.14 -6.30 5.54
CA GLY A 90 -17.71 -7.70 5.48
C GLY A 90 -16.20 -7.89 5.31
N PRO A 91 -15.75 -9.10 4.95
CA PRO A 91 -14.34 -9.42 4.70
C PRO A 91 -13.80 -8.71 3.46
N GLN A 92 -12.51 -8.32 3.50
CA GLN A 92 -11.85 -7.55 2.45
C GLN A 92 -10.65 -8.28 1.88
N ILE A 93 -10.46 -8.18 0.56
CA ILE A 93 -9.19 -8.45 -0.11
C ILE A 93 -8.44 -7.12 -0.18
N LEU A 94 -7.26 -7.04 0.42
CA LEU A 94 -6.45 -5.84 0.35
C LEU A 94 -5.46 -5.94 -0.82
N ILE A 95 -5.41 -4.89 -1.65
CA ILE A 95 -4.44 -4.78 -2.73
C ILE A 95 -3.57 -3.57 -2.45
N GLY A 96 -2.29 -3.78 -2.14
CA GLY A 96 -1.36 -2.73 -1.77
C GLY A 96 -0.22 -2.56 -2.77
N SER A 97 -0.05 -1.35 -3.31
CA SER A 97 1.03 -1.03 -4.24
C SER A 97 2.18 -0.30 -3.52
N SER A 98 3.42 -0.79 -3.64
CA SER A 98 4.60 -0.16 -3.03
C SER A 98 4.41 0.07 -1.52
N MET A 99 4.45 1.32 -1.02
CA MET A 99 4.08 1.68 0.36
C MET A 99 2.70 1.11 0.75
N GLY A 100 1.75 1.08 -0.16
CA GLY A 100 0.43 0.48 0.08
C GLY A 100 0.51 -1.00 0.49
N GLY A 101 1.52 -1.73 0.02
CA GLY A 101 1.82 -3.10 0.47
C GLY A 101 2.24 -3.16 1.95
N TRP A 102 2.97 -2.16 2.45
CA TRP A 102 3.27 -2.04 3.88
C TRP A 102 2.02 -1.74 4.70
N LEU A 103 1.24 -0.74 4.28
CA LEU A 103 -0.01 -0.36 4.93
C LEU A 103 -1.02 -1.52 4.96
N MET A 104 -1.08 -2.31 3.88
CA MET A 104 -1.87 -3.54 3.78
C MET A 104 -1.49 -4.54 4.87
N MET A 105 -0.20 -4.80 5.08
CA MET A 105 0.27 -5.71 6.12
C MET A 105 -0.06 -5.16 7.52
N LEU A 106 0.15 -3.87 7.77
CA LEU A 106 -0.21 -3.21 9.03
C LEU A 106 -1.71 -3.32 9.32
N ALA A 107 -2.55 -3.14 8.30
CA ALA A 107 -4.00 -3.28 8.43
C ALA A 107 -4.42 -4.73 8.71
N ALA A 108 -3.82 -5.70 8.02
CA ALA A 108 -4.08 -7.13 8.24
C ALA A 108 -3.70 -7.57 9.66
N LYS A 109 -2.57 -7.07 10.20
CA LYS A 109 -2.18 -7.29 11.60
C LYS A 109 -3.19 -6.72 12.59
N ALA A 110 -3.75 -5.54 12.30
CA ALA A 110 -4.67 -4.84 13.19
C ALA A 110 -6.13 -5.37 13.10
N ARG A 111 -6.54 -5.89 11.94
CA ARG A 111 -7.91 -6.35 11.67
C ARG A 111 -7.95 -7.74 11.00
N PRO A 112 -7.30 -8.78 11.58
CA PRO A 112 -7.11 -10.08 10.92
C PRO A 112 -8.43 -10.76 10.54
N LYS A 113 -9.49 -10.56 11.31
CA LYS A 113 -10.83 -11.12 11.03
C LYS A 113 -11.53 -10.45 9.84
N ARG A 114 -11.16 -9.20 9.54
CA ARG A 114 -11.73 -8.43 8.43
C ARG A 114 -11.03 -8.69 7.08
N ILE A 115 -9.91 -9.38 7.05
CA ILE A 115 -9.13 -9.59 5.84
C ILE A 115 -9.31 -11.03 5.35
N LYS A 116 -9.76 -11.20 4.11
CA LYS A 116 -9.88 -12.50 3.40
C LYS A 116 -8.56 -12.91 2.75
N GLY A 117 -7.80 -11.96 2.22
CA GLY A 117 -6.52 -12.18 1.59
C GLY A 117 -5.81 -10.89 1.22
N MET A 118 -4.58 -10.99 0.74
CA MET A 118 -3.75 -9.84 0.38
C MET A 118 -3.07 -10.03 -0.98
N ILE A 119 -2.94 -8.93 -1.75
CA ILE A 119 -2.15 -8.87 -2.98
C ILE A 119 -1.18 -7.70 -2.88
N GLY A 120 0.11 -7.99 -2.83
CA GLY A 120 1.18 -7.00 -2.82
C GLY A 120 1.72 -6.75 -4.23
N LEU A 121 1.64 -5.51 -4.70
CA LEU A 121 2.13 -5.08 -6.02
C LEU A 121 3.41 -4.29 -5.82
N ALA A 122 4.58 -4.87 -6.16
CA ALA A 122 5.89 -4.30 -5.84
C ALA A 122 5.92 -3.80 -4.38
N ALA A 123 5.39 -4.62 -3.45
CA ALA A 123 5.19 -4.25 -2.05
C ALA A 123 6.52 -3.88 -1.38
N ALA A 124 6.54 -2.76 -0.65
CA ALA A 124 7.74 -2.21 -0.01
C ALA A 124 7.55 -2.04 1.51
N PRO A 125 7.36 -3.13 2.28
CA PRO A 125 7.32 -2.99 3.74
C PRO A 125 8.68 -2.58 4.28
N ASP A 126 8.67 -1.80 5.37
CA ASP A 126 9.86 -1.38 6.13
C ASP A 126 10.90 -0.56 5.35
N PHE A 127 10.54 0.02 4.20
CA PHE A 127 11.49 0.74 3.32
C PHE A 127 12.10 2.01 3.95
N GLY A 128 11.58 2.48 5.08
CA GLY A 128 12.02 3.74 5.69
C GLY A 128 13.52 3.77 6.02
N LYS A 129 14.09 2.66 6.50
CA LYS A 129 15.53 2.55 6.77
C LYS A 129 16.36 2.63 5.50
N ASP A 130 15.97 1.91 4.45
CA ASP A 130 16.69 1.90 3.17
C ASP A 130 16.61 3.27 2.49
N LEU A 131 15.44 3.91 2.56
CA LEU A 131 15.26 5.28 2.09
C LEU A 131 16.17 6.26 2.86
N TYR A 132 16.23 6.19 4.19
CA TYR A 132 17.13 7.03 4.98
C TYR A 132 18.60 6.80 4.61
N ASN A 133 19.01 5.55 4.43
CA ASN A 133 20.38 5.20 4.06
C ASN A 133 20.76 5.73 2.67
N SER A 134 19.83 5.76 1.72
CA SER A 134 20.03 6.28 0.35
C SER A 134 20.14 7.81 0.27
N LEU A 135 19.75 8.54 1.33
CA LEU A 135 19.86 9.99 1.37
C LEU A 135 21.33 10.43 1.34
N ASN A 136 21.61 11.49 0.58
CA ASN A 136 22.93 12.12 0.57
C ASN A 136 23.25 12.84 1.91
N LYS A 137 24.51 13.26 2.06
CA LYS A 137 24.99 13.92 3.30
C LYS A 137 24.21 15.22 3.61
N LYS A 138 23.83 16.00 2.57
CA LYS A 138 23.05 17.24 2.73
C LYS A 138 21.67 16.94 3.30
N ASN A 139 20.92 16.00 2.69
CA ASN A 139 19.58 15.64 3.15
C ASN A 139 19.60 15.10 4.60
N LYS A 140 20.57 14.24 4.95
CA LYS A 140 20.73 13.73 6.33
C LYS A 140 20.98 14.84 7.33
N ARG A 141 21.85 15.82 6.98
CA ARG A 141 22.12 16.99 7.82
C ARG A 141 20.86 17.85 8.02
N GLU A 142 20.10 18.12 6.95
CA GLU A 142 18.85 18.89 7.03
C GLU A 142 17.81 18.20 7.92
N ILE A 143 17.64 16.88 7.79
CA ILE A 143 16.74 16.09 8.68
C ILE A 143 17.17 16.21 10.12
N TYR A 144 18.49 16.13 10.41
CA TYR A 144 19.01 16.24 11.77
C TYR A 144 18.79 17.62 12.37
N SER A 145 19.16 18.70 11.63
CA SER A 145 19.17 20.07 12.13
C SER A 145 17.83 20.78 12.01
N LYS A 146 17.07 20.55 10.91
CA LYS A 146 15.81 21.25 10.60
C LYS A 146 14.57 20.37 10.77
N GLY A 147 14.76 19.06 10.95
CA GLY A 147 13.67 18.10 11.02
C GLY A 147 13.01 17.73 9.68
N ILE A 148 13.44 18.36 8.58
CA ILE A 148 12.82 18.21 7.24
C ILE A 148 13.85 18.43 6.13
N THR A 149 13.71 17.70 5.02
CA THR A 149 14.48 17.90 3.79
C THR A 149 13.63 17.72 2.55
N LYS A 150 13.94 18.46 1.48
CA LYS A 150 13.38 18.21 0.16
C LYS A 150 14.12 17.05 -0.49
N TYR A 151 13.37 16.04 -0.90
CA TYR A 151 13.89 14.85 -1.57
C TYR A 151 13.32 14.75 -2.97
N SER A 152 14.17 14.47 -3.96
CA SER A 152 13.75 14.29 -5.35
C SER A 152 14.21 12.93 -5.84
N SER A 153 13.30 12.16 -6.42
CA SER A 153 13.58 10.84 -6.96
C SER A 153 12.58 10.51 -8.07
N TYR A 154 13.06 9.92 -9.18
CA TYR A 154 12.24 9.49 -10.31
C TYR A 154 11.29 10.57 -10.86
N GLY A 155 11.75 11.83 -10.92
CA GLY A 155 10.96 12.96 -11.45
C GLY A 155 9.95 13.57 -10.47
N PHE A 156 9.87 13.08 -9.24
CA PHE A 156 9.02 13.61 -8.17
C PHE A 156 9.84 14.29 -7.09
N SER A 157 9.29 15.35 -6.50
CA SER A 157 9.86 16.04 -5.33
C SER A 157 8.83 16.06 -4.21
N TYR A 158 9.26 15.72 -3.00
CA TYR A 158 8.44 15.79 -1.79
C TYR A 158 9.32 15.99 -0.56
N TYR A 159 8.71 16.32 0.56
CA TYR A 159 9.43 16.58 1.79
C TYR A 159 9.46 15.34 2.68
N LEU A 160 10.66 14.96 3.12
CA LEU A 160 10.85 13.89 4.12
C LEU A 160 11.15 14.52 5.47
N THR A 161 10.46 14.05 6.51
CA THR A 161 10.60 14.60 7.87
C THR A 161 11.28 13.61 8.80
N LYS A 162 11.94 14.11 9.84
CA LYS A 162 12.48 13.28 10.94
C LYS A 162 11.37 12.41 11.56
N LYS A 163 10.17 12.98 11.71
CA LYS A 163 8.99 12.28 12.22
C LYS A 163 8.61 11.09 11.34
N PHE A 164 8.65 11.25 10.00
CA PHE A 164 8.39 10.13 9.07
C PHE A 164 9.31 8.94 9.35
N PHE A 165 10.60 9.15 9.48
CA PHE A 165 11.58 8.07 9.72
C PHE A 165 11.40 7.41 11.09
N ILE A 166 11.12 8.19 12.14
CA ILE A 166 10.83 7.67 13.47
C ILE A 166 9.59 6.77 13.45
N GLU A 167 8.50 7.22 12.82
CA GLU A 167 7.27 6.44 12.72
C GLU A 167 7.39 5.25 11.75
N ALA A 168 8.21 5.37 10.72
CA ALA A 168 8.56 4.26 9.85
C ALA A 168 9.25 3.12 10.64
N GLU A 169 10.22 3.44 11.52
CA GLU A 169 10.89 2.44 12.34
C GLU A 169 9.93 1.76 13.34
N LYS A 170 9.04 2.51 13.99
CA LYS A 170 8.03 1.97 14.92
C LYS A 170 7.02 1.03 14.25
N ASN A 171 6.76 1.21 12.97
CA ASN A 171 5.75 0.44 12.21
C ASN A 171 6.37 -0.72 11.41
N ARG A 172 7.61 -1.11 11.66
CA ARG A 172 8.22 -2.25 10.95
C ARG A 172 7.45 -3.55 11.18
N VAL A 173 7.25 -4.30 10.10
CA VAL A 173 6.46 -5.54 10.10
C VAL A 173 7.28 -6.80 9.85
N LEU A 174 8.49 -6.67 9.30
CA LEU A 174 9.35 -7.82 8.96
C LEU A 174 10.43 -8.13 10.01
N GLN A 175 10.46 -7.43 11.15
CA GLN A 175 11.40 -7.73 12.24
C GLN A 175 11.08 -9.04 12.96
N LYS A 176 9.78 -9.36 13.09
CA LYS A 176 9.26 -10.55 13.77
C LYS A 176 8.44 -11.39 12.79
N PRO A 177 8.14 -12.67 13.11
CA PRO A 177 7.18 -13.43 12.31
C PRO A 177 5.85 -12.67 12.15
N PHE A 178 5.38 -12.60 10.91
CA PHE A 178 4.13 -11.93 10.57
C PHE A 178 3.00 -12.97 10.53
N ARG A 179 2.17 -12.99 11.56
CA ARG A 179 1.06 -13.95 11.66
C ARG A 179 -0.06 -13.59 10.69
N PHE A 180 -0.10 -14.28 9.55
CA PHE A 180 -1.17 -14.18 8.57
C PHE A 180 -1.31 -15.54 7.87
N ILE A 181 -2.47 -16.20 8.03
CA ILE A 181 -2.70 -17.59 7.59
C ILE A 181 -3.61 -17.68 6.36
N LYS A 182 -4.08 -16.54 5.85
CA LYS A 182 -4.95 -16.45 4.67
C LYS A 182 -4.10 -16.23 3.41
N PRO A 183 -4.66 -16.37 2.19
CA PRO A 183 -3.89 -16.22 0.96
C PRO A 183 -3.17 -14.88 0.85
N LEU A 184 -1.90 -14.91 0.46
CA LEU A 184 -1.08 -13.76 0.11
C LEU A 184 -0.43 -14.00 -1.24
N ILE A 185 -0.62 -13.08 -2.18
CA ILE A 185 0.06 -13.08 -3.48
C ILE A 185 0.94 -11.83 -3.56
N LEU A 186 2.21 -12.03 -3.91
CA LEU A 186 3.17 -10.95 -4.14
C LEU A 186 3.53 -10.93 -5.63
N ILE A 187 3.28 -9.81 -6.29
CA ILE A 187 3.62 -9.60 -7.71
C ILE A 187 4.76 -8.60 -7.78
N HIS A 188 5.84 -8.95 -8.47
CA HIS A 188 7.04 -8.12 -8.54
C HIS A 188 7.66 -8.14 -9.93
N GLY A 189 8.04 -6.97 -10.43
CA GLY A 189 8.72 -6.83 -11.71
C GLY A 189 10.24 -7.00 -11.57
N LEU A 190 10.89 -7.80 -12.40
CA LEU A 190 12.35 -7.98 -12.35
C LEU A 190 13.12 -6.75 -12.90
N LYS A 191 12.43 -5.82 -13.58
CA LYS A 191 13.01 -4.52 -13.98
C LYS A 191 12.70 -3.40 -12.95
N ASP A 192 12.21 -3.74 -11.77
CA ASP A 192 11.96 -2.79 -10.69
C ASP A 192 13.27 -2.22 -10.14
N LYS A 193 13.51 -0.92 -10.37
CA LYS A 193 14.68 -0.18 -9.86
C LYS A 193 14.42 0.54 -8.54
N VAL A 194 13.20 0.46 -8.01
CA VAL A 194 12.78 1.15 -6.78
C VAL A 194 12.77 0.21 -5.59
N VAL A 195 12.22 -0.99 -5.77
CA VAL A 195 12.11 -2.02 -4.73
C VAL A 195 12.89 -3.25 -5.18
N ASN A 196 13.86 -3.65 -4.36
CA ASN A 196 14.71 -4.80 -4.65
C ASN A 196 13.88 -6.09 -4.79
N GLU A 197 14.24 -6.93 -5.77
CA GLU A 197 13.57 -8.20 -6.07
C GLU A 197 13.58 -9.22 -4.91
N ASP A 198 14.46 -9.04 -3.93
CA ASP A 198 14.49 -9.88 -2.72
C ASP A 198 13.39 -9.55 -1.70
N VAL A 199 12.74 -8.39 -1.82
CA VAL A 199 11.70 -7.98 -0.86
C VAL A 199 10.54 -8.98 -0.79
N PRO A 200 9.98 -9.50 -1.89
CA PRO A 200 8.97 -10.56 -1.83
C PRO A 200 9.43 -11.82 -1.08
N ARG A 201 10.68 -12.23 -1.27
CA ARG A 201 11.26 -13.38 -0.55
C ARG A 201 11.41 -13.09 0.95
N LYS A 202 11.79 -11.86 1.34
CA LYS A 202 11.83 -11.42 2.75
C LYS A 202 10.44 -11.48 3.38
N ILE A 203 9.40 -11.05 2.67
CA ILE A 203 8.00 -11.14 3.11
C ILE A 203 7.60 -12.61 3.27
N LEU A 204 7.84 -13.45 2.27
CA LEU A 204 7.55 -14.89 2.29
C LEU A 204 8.16 -15.57 3.53
N LYS A 205 9.44 -15.31 3.82
CA LYS A 205 10.15 -15.88 4.98
C LYS A 205 9.54 -15.46 6.33
N LYS A 206 8.86 -14.32 6.40
CA LYS A 206 8.30 -13.78 7.65
C LYS A 206 6.83 -14.13 7.86
N VAL A 207 6.07 -14.36 6.78
CA VAL A 207 4.66 -14.72 6.88
C VAL A 207 4.52 -16.17 7.37
N THR A 208 3.68 -16.38 8.38
CA THR A 208 3.50 -17.71 8.98
C THR A 208 2.51 -18.60 8.23
N GLY A 209 1.72 -18.04 7.33
CA GLY A 209 0.75 -18.79 6.51
C GLY A 209 1.42 -19.64 5.44
N LYS A 210 0.77 -20.77 5.08
CA LYS A 210 1.26 -21.68 4.05
C LYS A 210 0.89 -21.28 2.62
N ASN A 211 -0.18 -20.49 2.45
CA ASN A 211 -0.66 -20.04 1.14
C ASN A 211 -0.08 -18.67 0.80
N VAL A 212 1.20 -18.66 0.46
CA VAL A 212 1.94 -17.44 0.05
C VAL A 212 2.60 -17.71 -1.28
N ASN A 213 2.24 -16.93 -2.30
CA ASN A 213 2.73 -17.06 -3.67
C ASN A 213 3.50 -15.83 -4.08
N ILE A 214 4.60 -16.00 -4.80
CA ILE A 214 5.36 -14.93 -5.44
C ILE A 214 5.27 -15.10 -6.94
N ILE A 215 4.91 -14.05 -7.66
CA ILE A 215 4.89 -13.98 -9.12
C ILE A 215 5.90 -12.94 -9.55
N TYR A 216 6.98 -13.38 -10.18
CA TYR A 216 7.95 -12.49 -10.80
C TYR A 216 7.60 -12.29 -12.27
N LEU A 217 7.58 -11.02 -12.70
CA LEU A 217 7.30 -10.62 -14.07
C LEU A 217 8.58 -10.07 -14.70
N LYS A 218 9.18 -10.85 -15.61
CA LYS A 218 10.53 -10.60 -16.15
C LYS A 218 10.69 -9.20 -16.77
N GLU A 219 9.69 -8.76 -17.51
CA GLU A 219 9.75 -7.52 -18.29
C GLU A 219 9.14 -6.30 -17.59
N SER A 220 8.59 -6.49 -16.38
CA SER A 220 7.84 -5.47 -15.67
C SER A 220 8.72 -4.62 -14.75
N ASP A 221 8.42 -3.33 -14.69
CA ASP A 221 9.03 -2.35 -13.79
C ASP A 221 8.24 -2.19 -12.47
N HIS A 222 8.62 -1.20 -11.65
CA HIS A 222 7.93 -0.86 -10.40
C HIS A 222 6.45 -0.52 -10.57
N ARG A 223 6.07 0.00 -11.74
CA ARG A 223 4.70 0.46 -11.99
C ARG A 223 3.72 -0.68 -12.11
N LEU A 224 4.14 -1.84 -12.62
CA LEU A 224 3.26 -3.01 -12.85
C LEU A 224 1.98 -2.59 -13.56
N SER A 225 2.10 -1.92 -14.69
CA SER A 225 0.96 -1.30 -15.39
C SER A 225 0.81 -1.70 -16.86
N SER A 226 1.65 -2.61 -17.35
CA SER A 226 1.47 -3.21 -18.67
C SER A 226 0.17 -4.04 -18.71
N GLU A 227 -0.33 -4.34 -19.90
CA GLU A 227 -1.53 -5.16 -20.06
C GLU A 227 -1.38 -6.54 -19.40
N THR A 228 -0.20 -7.16 -19.53
CA THR A 228 0.15 -8.42 -18.87
C THR A 228 0.10 -8.30 -17.35
N ASP A 229 0.70 -7.24 -16.78
CA ASP A 229 0.68 -7.00 -15.34
C ASP A 229 -0.75 -6.90 -14.82
N LEU A 230 -1.58 -6.10 -15.51
CA LEU A 230 -2.96 -5.87 -15.13
C LEU A 230 -3.82 -7.14 -15.28
N LYS A 231 -3.50 -8.04 -16.22
CA LYS A 231 -4.13 -9.36 -16.34
C LYS A 231 -3.81 -10.24 -15.13
N ILE A 232 -2.53 -10.32 -14.73
CA ILE A 232 -2.09 -11.11 -13.57
C ILE A 232 -2.73 -10.60 -12.27
N ILE A 233 -2.85 -9.27 -12.10
CA ILE A 233 -3.55 -8.68 -10.95
C ILE A 233 -5.01 -9.17 -10.88
N LYS A 234 -5.73 -9.18 -12.00
CA LYS A 234 -7.12 -9.66 -12.06
C LYS A 234 -7.23 -11.16 -11.73
N GLN A 235 -6.33 -11.99 -12.26
CA GLN A 235 -6.27 -13.42 -11.96
C GLN A 235 -5.98 -13.69 -10.47
N SER A 236 -5.11 -12.88 -9.86
CA SER A 236 -4.80 -12.97 -8.43
C SER A 236 -6.01 -12.62 -7.55
N ILE A 237 -6.87 -11.69 -7.98
CA ILE A 237 -8.13 -11.40 -7.28
C ILE A 237 -9.07 -12.60 -7.36
N GLU A 238 -9.22 -13.23 -8.54
CA GLU A 238 -10.05 -14.42 -8.71
C GLU A 238 -9.58 -15.55 -7.79
N TYR A 239 -8.27 -15.80 -7.74
CA TYR A 239 -7.69 -16.84 -6.87
C TYR A 239 -8.05 -16.65 -5.39
N ILE A 240 -7.99 -15.41 -4.87
CA ILE A 240 -8.29 -15.15 -3.46
C ILE A 240 -9.80 -15.12 -3.19
N LYS A 241 -10.59 -14.73 -4.18
CA LYS A 241 -12.04 -14.62 -4.06
C LYS A 241 -12.69 -15.99 -3.85
N ASN A 242 -12.23 -16.97 -4.58
CA ASN A 242 -12.69 -18.37 -4.50
C ASN A 242 -12.10 -19.10 -3.28
#